data_c8ebf324f75941bb6c054aecf9c33ba8
#
_entry.id   c8ebf324f75941bb6c054aecf9c33ba8
#
_cell.length_a   1.000
_cell.length_b   1.000
_cell.length_c   1.000
_cell.angle_alpha   90.00
_cell.angle_beta   90.00
_cell.angle_gamma   90.00
#
_symmetry.space_group_name_H-M   'P 1'
#
loop_
_entity.id
_entity.type
_entity.pdbx_description
1 polymer ?
#
loop_
_entity_poly.entity_id
_entity_poly.type
_entity_poly.pdbx_seq_one_letter_code
_entity_poly.pdbx_strand_id
1 'polypeptide(L)'
;MTQEKQRCADAISLAQQGIKVALISSGDAGIYGMAGLLIELLQKLDAKFRPSFAIHPGISSLQLAAALAGAPLMNDFCAISLSDKLTPWETIKERINGALVGDFVAVIFNPQSNERNWQLKTTIEMFLKYRAKTTPVLVARQVGRDQQKKRIFNLDSIPIHEIDMLSIIIIGNSSTKLVNNFLISPRGYL
;
A
#
# COMPACT_ATOMS: atom_id res chain seq x y z
N MET A 1 11.57 2.95 -11.00
CA MET A 1 10.55 1.88 -10.93
C MET A 1 10.33 1.18 -12.28
N THR A 2 11.33 0.95 -13.08
CA THR A 2 11.21 0.26 -14.38
C THR A 2 12.25 -0.84 -14.54
N GLN A 3 13.04 -1.10 -13.51
CA GLN A 3 14.15 -2.06 -13.54
C GLN A 3 13.97 -3.23 -12.55
N GLU A 4 12.80 -3.40 -11.97
CA GLU A 4 12.57 -4.43 -10.95
C GLU A 4 12.85 -5.82 -11.51
N LYS A 5 12.38 -6.11 -12.73
CA LYS A 5 12.60 -7.39 -13.40
C LYS A 5 14.09 -7.63 -13.67
N GLN A 6 14.82 -6.62 -14.15
CA GLN A 6 16.25 -6.70 -14.41
C GLN A 6 17.02 -6.92 -13.10
N ARG A 7 16.71 -6.15 -12.06
CA ARG A 7 17.35 -6.30 -10.74
C ARG A 7 17.16 -7.69 -10.14
N CYS A 8 15.97 -8.28 -10.28
CA CYS A 8 15.73 -9.66 -9.85
C CYS A 8 16.54 -10.66 -10.70
N ALA A 9 16.60 -10.47 -12.01
CA ALA A 9 17.38 -11.33 -12.91
C ALA A 9 18.88 -11.28 -12.59
N ASP A 10 19.42 -10.09 -12.39
CA ASP A 10 20.82 -9.89 -12.01
C ASP A 10 21.15 -10.54 -10.66
N ALA A 11 20.26 -10.39 -9.66
CA ALA A 11 20.40 -11.02 -8.36
C ALA A 11 20.43 -12.56 -8.46
N ILE A 12 19.55 -13.14 -9.29
CA ILE A 12 19.53 -14.59 -9.55
C ILE A 12 20.82 -15.03 -10.22
N SER A 13 21.27 -14.33 -11.27
CA SER A 13 22.50 -14.65 -12.00
C SER A 13 23.72 -14.66 -11.10
N LEU A 14 23.87 -13.65 -10.23
CA LEU A 14 24.96 -13.59 -9.27
C LEU A 14 24.88 -14.72 -8.23
N ALA A 15 23.68 -15.03 -7.74
CA ALA A 15 23.49 -16.10 -6.77
C ALA A 15 23.81 -17.50 -7.37
N GLN A 16 23.50 -17.72 -8.65
CA GLN A 16 23.87 -18.96 -9.38
C GLN A 16 25.39 -19.13 -9.51
N GLN A 17 26.17 -18.05 -9.45
CA GLN A 17 27.63 -18.08 -9.42
C GLN A 17 28.19 -18.30 -8.00
N GLY A 18 27.35 -18.58 -7.01
CA GLY A 18 27.74 -18.79 -5.62
C GLY A 18 27.95 -17.50 -4.81
N ILE A 19 27.60 -16.34 -5.37
CA ILE A 19 27.72 -15.05 -4.69
C ILE A 19 26.55 -14.87 -3.73
N LYS A 20 26.84 -14.44 -2.48
CA LYS A 20 25.78 -14.04 -1.52
C LYS A 20 25.22 -12.68 -1.92
N VAL A 21 23.93 -12.65 -2.25
CA VAL A 21 23.25 -11.45 -2.78
C VAL A 21 22.14 -11.01 -1.83
N ALA A 22 22.06 -9.70 -1.57
CA ALA A 22 20.92 -9.07 -0.90
C ALA A 22 20.13 -8.23 -1.92
N LEU A 23 18.90 -8.66 -2.23
CA LEU A 23 17.96 -7.88 -3.05
C LEU A 23 17.13 -6.98 -2.13
N ILE A 24 17.36 -5.67 -2.17
CA ILE A 24 16.78 -4.70 -1.24
C ILE A 24 15.53 -4.08 -1.86
N SER A 25 14.40 -4.14 -1.14
CA SER A 25 13.16 -3.42 -1.41
C SER A 25 12.96 -2.28 -0.40
N SER A 26 12.28 -1.22 -0.83
CA SER A 26 11.79 -0.19 0.08
C SER A 26 10.57 -0.70 0.83
N GLY A 27 10.54 -0.55 2.15
CA GLY A 27 9.47 -1.06 3.00
C GLY A 27 9.57 -2.57 3.24
N ASP A 28 8.48 -3.29 3.08
CA ASP A 28 8.44 -4.76 3.17
C ASP A 28 8.58 -5.40 1.79
N ALA A 29 9.41 -6.43 1.68
CA ALA A 29 9.69 -7.10 0.42
C ALA A 29 8.49 -7.84 -0.16
N GLY A 30 7.54 -8.30 0.68
CA GLY A 30 6.33 -9.04 0.30
C GLY A 30 5.09 -8.14 0.08
N ILE A 31 5.12 -6.88 0.55
CA ILE A 31 3.98 -5.96 0.40
C ILE A 31 4.26 -4.95 -0.71
N TYR A 32 3.80 -5.25 -1.93
CA TYR A 32 4.09 -4.49 -3.15
C TYR A 32 5.59 -4.28 -3.42
N GLY A 33 6.43 -5.20 -2.87
CA GLY A 33 7.86 -5.25 -3.05
C GLY A 33 8.30 -6.27 -4.12
N MET A 34 9.59 -6.59 -4.17
CA MET A 34 10.16 -7.44 -5.22
C MET A 34 10.19 -8.94 -4.89
N ALA A 35 9.79 -9.36 -3.67
CA ALA A 35 9.86 -10.78 -3.29
C ALA A 35 8.99 -11.67 -4.19
N GLY A 36 7.76 -11.25 -4.50
CA GLY A 36 6.87 -11.99 -5.40
C GLY A 36 7.47 -12.15 -6.79
N LEU A 37 7.98 -11.07 -7.38
CA LEU A 37 8.64 -11.09 -8.69
C LEU A 37 9.87 -12.00 -8.70
N LEU A 38 10.69 -11.96 -7.64
CA LEU A 38 11.83 -12.86 -7.51
C LEU A 38 11.39 -14.33 -7.53
N ILE A 39 10.36 -14.68 -6.76
CA ILE A 39 9.82 -16.05 -6.69
C ILE A 39 9.30 -16.49 -8.07
N GLU A 40 8.54 -15.65 -8.76
CA GLU A 40 8.02 -15.94 -10.11
C GLU A 40 9.15 -16.19 -11.12
N LEU A 41 10.25 -15.44 -11.04
CA LEU A 41 11.41 -15.66 -11.91
C LEU A 41 12.16 -16.95 -11.56
N LEU A 42 12.32 -17.25 -10.27
CA LEU A 42 12.94 -18.51 -9.83
C LEU A 42 12.14 -19.74 -10.26
N GLN A 43 10.82 -19.67 -10.28
CA GLN A 43 9.97 -20.78 -10.73
C GLN A 43 10.17 -21.13 -12.21
N LYS A 44 10.66 -20.20 -13.04
CA LYS A 44 10.97 -20.44 -14.47
C LYS A 44 12.27 -21.19 -14.70
N LEU A 45 13.08 -21.39 -13.66
CA LEU A 45 14.32 -22.12 -13.73
C LEU A 45 14.10 -23.58 -13.34
N ASP A 46 14.90 -24.50 -13.91
CA ASP A 46 14.98 -25.89 -13.41
C ASP A 46 15.38 -25.88 -11.93
N ALA A 47 14.78 -26.80 -11.15
CA ALA A 47 14.99 -26.86 -9.70
C ALA A 47 16.48 -26.93 -9.30
N LYS A 48 17.31 -27.65 -10.08
CA LYS A 48 18.75 -27.81 -9.87
C LYS A 48 19.55 -26.51 -10.00
N PHE A 49 19.01 -25.48 -10.67
CA PHE A 49 19.66 -24.19 -10.88
C PHE A 49 19.09 -23.07 -10.01
N ARG A 50 18.11 -23.38 -9.15
CA ARG A 50 17.51 -22.38 -8.26
C ARG A 50 18.38 -22.14 -7.04
N PRO A 51 18.91 -20.93 -6.85
CA PRO A 51 19.60 -20.60 -5.59
C PRO A 51 18.61 -20.66 -4.42
N SER A 52 19.10 -21.03 -3.25
CA SER A 52 18.36 -20.89 -2.00
C SER A 52 18.19 -19.40 -1.67
N PHE A 53 17.04 -19.04 -1.06
CA PHE A 53 16.78 -17.67 -0.65
C PHE A 53 15.95 -17.61 0.62
N ALA A 54 16.00 -16.50 1.32
CA ALA A 54 15.11 -16.16 2.43
C ALA A 54 14.51 -14.77 2.23
N ILE A 55 13.28 -14.59 2.68
CA ILE A 55 12.61 -13.29 2.69
C ILE A 55 12.66 -12.75 4.10
N HIS A 56 13.28 -11.59 4.28
CA HIS A 56 13.30 -10.89 5.55
C HIS A 56 12.19 -9.83 5.56
N PRO A 57 11.34 -9.80 6.60
CA PRO A 57 10.28 -8.81 6.73
C PRO A 57 10.87 -7.41 6.91
N GLY A 58 10.18 -6.43 6.37
CA GLY A 58 10.48 -5.02 6.57
C GLY A 58 9.28 -4.28 7.15
N ILE A 59 9.41 -2.98 7.35
CA ILE A 59 8.32 -2.12 7.83
C ILE A 59 7.70 -1.45 6.61
N SER A 60 6.49 -1.89 6.25
CA SER A 60 5.75 -1.30 5.14
C SER A 60 5.31 0.15 5.46
N SER A 61 5.15 0.96 4.42
CA SER A 61 4.60 2.30 4.54
C SER A 61 3.21 2.34 5.20
N LEU A 62 2.41 1.28 5.10
CA LEU A 62 1.12 1.19 5.80
C LEU A 62 1.29 1.19 7.32
N GLN A 63 2.26 0.44 7.86
CA GLN A 63 2.54 0.37 9.30
C GLN A 63 3.10 1.71 9.80
N LEU A 64 4.02 2.31 9.04
CA LEU A 64 4.59 3.61 9.37
C LEU A 64 3.51 4.71 9.36
N ALA A 65 2.64 4.73 8.35
CA ALA A 65 1.55 5.69 8.26
C ALA A 65 0.54 5.52 9.41
N ALA A 66 0.17 4.27 9.71
CA ALA A 66 -0.73 3.97 10.82
C ALA A 66 -0.15 4.43 12.17
N ALA A 67 1.12 4.11 12.45
CA ALA A 67 1.80 4.52 13.67
C ALA A 67 1.90 6.05 13.82
N LEU A 68 2.11 6.77 12.71
CA LEU A 68 2.10 8.23 12.73
C LEU A 68 0.72 8.81 13.11
N ALA A 69 -0.35 8.14 12.70
CA ALA A 69 -1.72 8.62 12.93
C ALA A 69 -2.32 8.15 14.26
N GLY A 70 -1.86 7.04 14.80
CA GLY A 70 -2.41 6.39 15.99
C GLY A 70 -2.58 4.89 15.79
N ALA A 71 -3.81 4.39 15.83
CA ALA A 71 -4.13 2.99 15.64
C ALA A 71 -5.33 2.78 14.66
N PRO A 72 -5.29 3.32 13.43
CA PRO A 72 -6.38 3.16 12.48
C PRO A 72 -6.56 1.73 11.99
N LEU A 73 -5.53 0.88 12.12
CA LEU A 73 -5.52 -0.51 11.65
C LEU A 73 -5.72 -1.53 12.78
N MET A 74 -6.26 -1.11 13.92
CA MET A 74 -6.56 -2.05 15.01
C MET A 74 -7.83 -2.87 14.78
N ASN A 75 -8.67 -2.48 13.83
CA ASN A 75 -9.79 -3.26 13.30
C ASN A 75 -9.41 -3.83 11.93
N ASP A 76 -10.31 -4.62 11.33
CA ASP A 76 -10.08 -5.25 10.03
C ASP A 76 -9.77 -4.21 8.95
N PHE A 77 -8.76 -4.48 8.15
CA PHE A 77 -8.31 -3.58 7.10
C PHE A 77 -7.91 -4.34 5.83
N CYS A 78 -7.90 -3.64 4.73
CA CYS A 78 -7.39 -4.14 3.46
C CYS A 78 -6.37 -3.17 2.85
N ALA A 79 -5.44 -3.70 2.04
CA ALA A 79 -4.47 -2.94 1.27
C ALA A 79 -4.79 -3.05 -0.22
N ILE A 80 -4.99 -1.90 -0.88
CA ILE A 80 -5.34 -1.82 -2.30
C ILE A 80 -4.37 -0.89 -3.02
N SER A 81 -3.75 -1.38 -4.09
CA SER A 81 -2.96 -0.54 -5.00
C SER A 81 -3.84 -0.02 -6.12
N LEU A 82 -3.81 1.29 -6.38
CA LEU A 82 -4.49 1.89 -7.52
C LEU A 82 -3.66 1.83 -8.81
N SER A 83 -2.50 1.15 -8.80
CA SER A 83 -1.71 0.97 -10.01
C SER A 83 -2.38 -0.03 -10.96
N ASP A 84 -2.83 0.46 -12.10
CA ASP A 84 -3.45 -0.31 -13.18
C ASP A 84 -2.45 -0.80 -14.25
N LYS A 85 -1.15 -0.70 -13.97
CA LYS A 85 -0.09 -1.16 -14.90
C LYS A 85 -0.06 -2.68 -15.10
N LEU A 86 -0.39 -3.44 -14.07
CA LEU A 86 -0.38 -4.92 -14.08
C LEU A 86 -1.74 -5.53 -13.73
N THR A 87 -2.66 -4.74 -13.21
CA THR A 87 -4.00 -5.17 -12.80
C THR A 87 -5.03 -4.29 -13.49
N PRO A 88 -5.98 -4.85 -14.25
CA PRO A 88 -7.03 -4.07 -14.90
C PRO A 88 -7.82 -3.23 -13.89
N TRP A 89 -8.20 -2.02 -14.29
CA TRP A 89 -8.95 -1.11 -13.41
C TRP A 89 -10.26 -1.70 -12.90
N GLU A 90 -10.95 -2.49 -13.73
CA GLU A 90 -12.19 -3.16 -13.32
C GLU A 90 -11.96 -4.07 -12.12
N THR A 91 -10.88 -4.85 -12.12
CA THR A 91 -10.48 -5.69 -10.97
C THR A 91 -10.16 -4.86 -9.74
N ILE A 92 -9.53 -3.70 -9.91
CA ILE A 92 -9.27 -2.76 -8.79
C ILE A 92 -10.60 -2.24 -8.22
N LYS A 93 -11.55 -1.87 -9.06
CA LYS A 93 -12.89 -1.45 -8.62
C LYS A 93 -13.63 -2.53 -7.84
N GLU A 94 -13.53 -3.78 -8.26
CA GLU A 94 -14.13 -4.91 -7.53
C GLU A 94 -13.54 -5.05 -6.12
N ARG A 95 -12.22 -4.89 -5.98
CA ARG A 95 -11.53 -4.90 -4.67
C ARG A 95 -11.98 -3.72 -3.80
N ILE A 96 -12.12 -2.53 -4.38
CA ILE A 96 -12.66 -1.36 -3.67
C ILE A 96 -14.10 -1.65 -3.21
N ASN A 97 -14.97 -2.22 -4.06
CA ASN A 97 -16.33 -2.59 -3.68
C ASN A 97 -16.34 -3.62 -2.55
N GLY A 98 -15.46 -4.63 -2.58
CA GLY A 98 -15.29 -5.57 -1.48
C GLY A 98 -14.94 -4.88 -0.15
N ALA A 99 -14.03 -3.90 -0.20
CA ALA A 99 -13.66 -3.09 0.97
C ALA A 99 -14.83 -2.24 1.49
N LEU A 100 -15.67 -1.74 0.60
CA LEU A 100 -16.86 -0.94 0.94
C LEU A 100 -17.94 -1.79 1.59
N VAL A 101 -18.28 -2.93 0.99
CA VAL A 101 -19.30 -3.86 1.48
C VAL A 101 -18.89 -4.49 2.82
N GLY A 102 -17.61 -4.85 2.96
CA GLY A 102 -17.08 -5.42 4.21
C GLY A 102 -16.75 -4.38 5.29
N ASP A 103 -16.96 -3.10 5.01
CA ASP A 103 -16.62 -1.97 5.91
C ASP A 103 -15.19 -2.01 6.45
N PHE A 104 -14.22 -2.44 5.63
CA PHE A 104 -12.80 -2.44 6.00
C PHE A 104 -12.21 -1.04 6.06
N VAL A 105 -11.28 -0.83 6.97
CA VAL A 105 -10.34 0.29 6.84
C VAL A 105 -9.50 0.06 5.58
N ALA A 106 -9.48 1.01 4.66
CA ALA A 106 -8.80 0.83 3.38
C ALA A 106 -7.45 1.58 3.34
N VAL A 107 -6.37 0.83 3.10
CA VAL A 107 -5.04 1.40 2.87
C VAL A 107 -4.78 1.46 1.37
N ILE A 108 -4.69 2.67 0.83
CA ILE A 108 -4.51 2.92 -0.60
C ILE A 108 -3.03 3.16 -0.90
N PHE A 109 -2.46 2.25 -1.67
CA PHE A 109 -1.11 2.34 -2.23
C PHE A 109 -1.12 2.90 -3.64
N ASN A 110 -0.03 3.52 -4.05
CA ASN A 110 0.13 4.09 -5.39
C ASN A 110 -1.07 4.96 -5.79
N PRO A 111 -1.46 5.94 -4.96
CA PRO A 111 -2.72 6.64 -5.13
C PRO A 111 -2.79 7.41 -6.44
N GLN A 112 -1.68 8.04 -6.86
CA GLN A 112 -1.65 8.89 -8.05
C GLN A 112 -0.24 8.98 -8.63
N SER A 113 -0.13 9.20 -9.95
CA SER A 113 1.10 9.54 -10.66
C SER A 113 0.78 10.56 -11.78
N ASN A 114 1.80 11.10 -12.44
CA ASN A 114 1.60 12.03 -13.56
C ASN A 114 0.76 11.43 -14.70
N GLU A 115 0.93 10.14 -14.96
CA GLU A 115 0.20 9.41 -16.01
C GLU A 115 -1.15 8.87 -15.55
N ARG A 116 -1.35 8.74 -14.22
CA ARG A 116 -2.49 8.10 -13.59
C ARG A 116 -3.06 9.03 -12.52
N ASN A 117 -4.01 9.86 -12.89
CA ASN A 117 -4.50 10.99 -12.07
C ASN A 117 -6.01 10.96 -11.79
N TRP A 118 -6.78 10.04 -12.37
CA TRP A 118 -8.23 9.96 -12.19
C TRP A 118 -8.67 8.83 -11.26
N GLN A 119 -7.87 7.78 -11.10
CA GLN A 119 -8.20 6.58 -10.32
C GLN A 119 -8.47 6.92 -8.85
N LEU A 120 -7.67 7.79 -8.25
CA LEU A 120 -7.89 8.22 -6.87
C LEU A 120 -9.21 8.97 -6.73
N LYS A 121 -9.52 9.90 -7.63
CA LYS A 121 -10.79 10.63 -7.63
C LYS A 121 -11.97 9.66 -7.67
N THR A 122 -11.97 8.74 -8.63
CA THR A 122 -13.01 7.71 -8.76
C THR A 122 -13.11 6.86 -7.49
N THR A 123 -11.98 6.47 -6.90
CA THR A 123 -11.96 5.72 -5.64
C THR A 123 -12.66 6.50 -4.52
N ILE A 124 -12.32 7.78 -4.32
CA ILE A 124 -12.96 8.62 -3.31
C ILE A 124 -14.47 8.78 -3.57
N GLU A 125 -14.88 8.97 -4.82
CA GLU A 125 -16.31 9.02 -5.21
C GLU A 125 -17.04 7.71 -4.88
N MET A 126 -16.38 6.55 -5.05
CA MET A 126 -16.94 5.25 -4.64
C MET A 126 -17.11 5.18 -3.11
N PHE A 127 -16.10 5.58 -2.34
CA PHE A 127 -16.19 5.61 -0.88
C PHE A 127 -17.28 6.55 -0.37
N LEU A 128 -17.47 7.71 -0.97
CA LEU A 128 -18.51 8.68 -0.61
C LEU A 128 -19.94 8.17 -0.81
N LYS A 129 -20.16 7.13 -1.62
CA LYS A 129 -21.46 6.48 -1.78
C LYS A 129 -21.84 5.58 -0.60
N TYR A 130 -20.86 5.10 0.16
CA TYR A 130 -21.03 4.11 1.23
C TYR A 130 -20.70 4.65 2.61
N ARG A 131 -19.92 5.72 2.69
CA ARG A 131 -19.41 6.29 3.95
C ARG A 131 -19.81 7.73 4.14
N ALA A 132 -19.87 8.14 5.41
CA ALA A 132 -20.14 9.54 5.74
C ALA A 132 -19.03 10.45 5.17
N LYS A 133 -19.41 11.63 4.71
CA LYS A 133 -18.48 12.66 4.24
C LYS A 133 -17.41 13.00 5.28
N THR A 134 -17.77 12.91 6.56
CA THR A 134 -16.91 13.17 7.71
C THR A 134 -16.01 11.99 8.10
N THR A 135 -16.08 10.84 7.37
CA THR A 135 -15.20 9.70 7.64
C THR A 135 -13.74 10.17 7.62
N PRO A 136 -12.96 9.92 8.70
CA PRO A 136 -11.58 10.39 8.77
C PRO A 136 -10.68 9.66 7.76
N VAL A 137 -9.81 10.44 7.11
CA VAL A 137 -8.83 9.94 6.14
C VAL A 137 -7.46 10.49 6.46
N LEU A 138 -6.49 9.61 6.67
CA LEU A 138 -5.09 9.98 6.74
C LEU A 138 -4.50 10.08 5.33
N VAL A 139 -3.81 11.16 5.06
CA VAL A 139 -2.87 11.30 3.94
C VAL A 139 -1.48 11.45 4.52
N ALA A 140 -0.60 10.49 4.26
CA ALA A 140 0.79 10.55 4.70
C ALA A 140 1.72 10.46 3.49
N ARG A 141 2.76 11.28 3.49
CA ARG A 141 3.72 11.40 2.40
C ARG A 141 5.14 11.18 2.92
N GLN A 142 5.94 10.42 2.17
CA GLN A 142 7.35 10.11 2.48
C GLN A 142 7.54 9.51 3.88
N VAL A 143 6.62 8.65 4.31
CA VAL A 143 6.68 8.03 5.64
C VAL A 143 8.00 7.27 5.86
N GLY A 144 8.58 7.45 7.06
CA GLY A 144 9.89 6.87 7.40
C GLY A 144 11.08 7.59 6.74
N ARG A 145 10.91 8.79 6.20
CA ARG A 145 11.97 9.61 5.61
C ARG A 145 12.01 11.00 6.27
N ASP A 146 13.11 11.73 6.10
CA ASP A 146 13.33 13.04 6.74
C ASP A 146 12.23 14.08 6.45
N GLN A 147 11.62 14.02 5.28
CA GLN A 147 10.55 14.92 4.86
C GLN A 147 9.15 14.34 5.03
N GLN A 148 8.97 13.39 5.97
CA GLN A 148 7.65 12.82 6.20
C GLN A 148 6.64 13.87 6.65
N LYS A 149 5.43 13.76 6.11
CA LYS A 149 4.29 14.61 6.45
C LYS A 149 3.06 13.74 6.66
N LYS A 150 2.21 14.13 7.62
CA LYS A 150 0.87 13.56 7.80
C LYS A 150 -0.16 14.66 7.90
N ARG A 151 -1.34 14.41 7.36
CA ARG A 151 -2.53 15.26 7.53
C ARG A 151 -3.76 14.37 7.59
N ILE A 152 -4.71 14.74 8.42
CA ILE A 152 -6.00 14.06 8.53
C ILE A 152 -7.07 14.98 7.95
N PHE A 153 -7.92 14.41 7.11
CA PHE A 153 -9.00 15.10 6.40
C PHE A 153 -10.32 14.37 6.63
N ASN A 154 -11.42 15.01 6.31
CA ASN A 154 -12.67 14.32 6.04
C ASN A 154 -12.63 13.73 4.62
N LEU A 155 -13.40 12.66 4.39
CA LEU A 155 -13.43 11.95 3.10
C LEU A 155 -13.81 12.88 1.93
N ASP A 156 -14.68 13.87 2.14
CA ASP A 156 -15.12 14.82 1.12
C ASP A 156 -14.14 15.99 0.87
N SER A 157 -13.10 16.14 1.70
CA SER A 157 -12.19 17.29 1.66
C SER A 157 -10.74 16.95 1.39
N ILE A 158 -10.47 15.76 0.86
CA ILE A 158 -9.12 15.31 0.53
C ILE A 158 -8.55 16.15 -0.62
N PRO A 159 -7.37 16.79 -0.45
CA PRO A 159 -6.74 17.57 -1.51
C PRO A 159 -6.06 16.67 -2.55
N ILE A 160 -6.85 16.07 -3.44
CA ILE A 160 -6.39 15.07 -4.44
C ILE A 160 -5.21 15.60 -5.26
N HIS A 161 -5.17 16.89 -5.57
CA HIS A 161 -4.11 17.54 -6.36
C HIS A 161 -2.75 17.62 -5.65
N GLU A 162 -2.70 17.46 -4.31
CA GLU A 162 -1.45 17.45 -3.52
C GLU A 162 -0.89 16.03 -3.34
N ILE A 163 -1.62 15.00 -3.79
CA ILE A 163 -1.26 13.60 -3.59
C ILE A 163 -0.40 13.12 -4.76
N ASP A 164 0.65 12.37 -4.46
CA ASP A 164 1.60 11.83 -5.43
C ASP A 164 1.97 10.36 -5.15
N MET A 165 2.92 9.82 -5.91
CA MET A 165 3.43 8.45 -5.75
C MET A 165 4.16 8.18 -4.43
N LEU A 166 4.56 9.22 -3.71
CA LEU A 166 5.22 9.11 -2.40
C LEU A 166 4.21 9.14 -1.25
N SER A 167 2.92 9.21 -1.59
CA SER A 167 1.82 9.28 -0.64
C SER A 167 1.21 7.90 -0.40
N ILE A 168 0.71 7.69 0.82
CA ILE A 168 -0.15 6.58 1.23
C ILE A 168 -1.38 7.15 1.91
N ILE A 169 -2.54 6.54 1.67
CA ILE A 169 -3.81 7.02 2.21
C ILE A 169 -4.43 5.91 3.06
N ILE A 170 -4.94 6.24 4.25
CA ILE A 170 -5.75 5.34 5.06
C ILE A 170 -7.14 5.94 5.18
N ILE A 171 -8.13 5.30 4.58
CA ILE A 171 -9.54 5.69 4.65
C ILE A 171 -10.18 4.90 5.79
N GLY A 172 -10.69 5.60 6.77
CA GLY A 172 -11.38 4.99 7.91
C GLY A 172 -12.62 4.19 7.50
N ASN A 173 -13.12 3.32 8.36
CA ASN A 173 -14.41 2.64 8.23
C ASN A 173 -15.51 3.36 9.02
N SER A 174 -16.71 2.78 9.13
CA SER A 174 -17.85 3.38 9.84
C SER A 174 -17.57 3.67 11.33
N SER A 175 -16.66 2.92 11.96
CA SER A 175 -16.28 3.07 13.37
C SER A 175 -15.06 3.96 13.60
N THR A 176 -14.33 4.32 12.54
CA THR A 176 -13.12 5.12 12.66
C THR A 176 -13.41 6.53 13.16
N LYS A 177 -12.67 6.96 14.16
CA LYS A 177 -12.82 8.30 14.78
C LYS A 177 -11.49 8.92 15.11
N LEU A 178 -11.49 10.25 15.24
CA LEU A 178 -10.36 11.03 15.71
C LEU A 178 -10.54 11.32 17.21
N VAL A 179 -9.59 10.89 18.02
CA VAL A 179 -9.59 11.11 19.50
C VAL A 179 -8.26 11.75 19.88
N ASN A 180 -8.28 12.95 20.42
CA ASN A 180 -7.08 13.69 20.83
C ASN A 180 -5.98 13.71 19.74
N ASN A 181 -6.35 13.97 18.49
CA ASN A 181 -5.46 13.95 17.32
C ASN A 181 -4.92 12.54 16.92
N PHE A 182 -5.43 11.47 17.52
CA PHE A 182 -5.13 10.10 17.12
C PHE A 182 -6.30 9.49 16.33
N LEU A 183 -5.98 8.91 15.19
CA LEU A 183 -6.93 8.16 14.38
C LEU A 183 -7.03 6.74 14.93
N ILE A 184 -8.23 6.29 15.27
CA ILE A 184 -8.47 4.94 15.78
C ILE A 184 -9.67 4.30 15.10
N SER A 185 -9.64 2.99 14.92
CA SER A 185 -10.79 2.17 14.46
C SER A 185 -11.10 1.14 15.55
N PRO A 186 -12.00 1.45 16.51
CA PRO A 186 -12.23 0.62 17.69
C PRO A 186 -12.68 -0.81 17.36
N ARG A 187 -12.27 -1.78 18.19
CA ARG A 187 -12.73 -3.19 18.14
C ARG A 187 -13.83 -3.50 19.16
N GLY A 188 -14.34 -2.49 19.88
CA GLY A 188 -15.39 -2.69 20.84
C GLY A 188 -14.92 -3.16 22.22
N TYR A 189 -13.71 -2.80 22.66
CA TYR A 189 -13.24 -3.06 24.02
C TYR A 189 -13.89 -2.18 25.09
N LEU A 190 -14.45 -1.03 24.67
CA LEU A 190 -15.11 -0.04 25.53
C LEU A 190 -16.45 0.35 24.93
#